data_410feb9b8d410dc205ecc9ffbc459580
#
_entry.id   410feb9b8d410dc205ecc9ffbc459580
#
_cell.length_a   1.000
_cell.length_b   1.000
_cell.length_c   1.000
_cell.angle_alpha   90.00
_cell.angle_beta   90.00
_cell.angle_gamma   90.00
#
_symmetry.space_group_name_H-M   'P 1'
#
loop_
_entity.id
_entity.type
_entity.pdbx_description
1 polymer ?
#
loop_
_entity_poly.entity_id
_entity_poly.type
_entity_poly.pdbx_seq_one_letter_code
_entity_poly.pdbx_strand_id
1 'polypeptide(L)'
;MDSKVKELLSRMSVEEKVAQLMSIPIEKLLDGKMFSEEKAMQFLRYGIGEITRVGGSRIGLLPKEAARVANQVQRFLVEKTRLGIPAIIHEECLAGLMASTATVFPQAIALASTWNPDLVYRVASAIRQQVLSIGSRHCLSPVLDLCRDPRWGRCEETYGEDPYLVASIGLAYVHGLQGDDLRNGVVATTKHFAGHGFPEGGRNIAQVHLGLREFLEQHLYTFEVAIRIGRAQAVMPAYHEVDGIPCHANKWLLTDILKNQWDFKGVVVSDYNAVLQLHIVHRIAKNCVEAFKIALEAGVDIVFPDIICFEDIVKAVKEGVISESLIDRAVERVLKLKEALGLFDNPYVDESRIPDILDNEEHRKLALEAAREAIVLLKNDGVLPLPKNLKAIAVIGPNANEPRNMLGDYHYDAHLAKDTVSVKVITVLEGIKNKVSKDTKVLYAKGCDIDSQDRSGFEEAIKISREADVVIAVMGEKSGLDPTWFGLKKEIVQHTSGEGVDRANLGLPGVQEELIKELHKIGKPIILILINGRPLSITNILPYVNAVIEAWFPGEEGGNAIADIIFGDVNPSGRLPVSIPKTVGQVPIYYSRKPSSFR
;
A
#
# COMPACT_ATOMS: atom_id res chain seq x y z
N MET A 1 -4.87 16.83 -30.19
CA MET A 1 -4.33 16.73 -28.82
C MET A 1 -3.23 17.77 -28.56
N ASP A 2 -2.14 17.80 -29.30
CA ASP A 2 -1.03 18.76 -29.03
C ASP A 2 -1.36 20.27 -29.09
N SER A 3 -2.46 20.71 -29.70
CA SER A 3 -2.75 22.14 -29.89
C SER A 3 -3.28 22.81 -28.61
N LYS A 4 -4.19 22.15 -27.86
CA LYS A 4 -4.79 22.71 -26.63
C LYS A 4 -3.77 22.85 -25.49
N VAL A 5 -2.95 21.81 -25.30
CA VAL A 5 -1.87 21.82 -24.29
C VAL A 5 -0.85 22.93 -24.60
N LYS A 6 -0.41 23.07 -25.87
CA LYS A 6 0.52 24.13 -26.30
C LYS A 6 -0.10 25.53 -26.15
N GLU A 7 -1.37 25.69 -26.49
CA GLU A 7 -2.09 26.94 -26.30
C GLU A 7 -2.14 27.33 -24.82
N LEU A 8 -2.55 26.40 -23.93
CA LEU A 8 -2.58 26.64 -22.50
C LEU A 8 -1.19 27.03 -21.97
N LEU A 9 -0.17 26.25 -22.29
CA LEU A 9 1.19 26.49 -21.84
C LEU A 9 1.71 27.88 -22.24
N SER A 10 1.42 28.32 -23.47
CA SER A 10 1.83 29.64 -23.98
C SER A 10 1.12 30.82 -23.27
N ARG A 11 -0.03 30.57 -22.64
CA ARG A 11 -0.83 31.57 -21.93
C ARG A 11 -0.53 31.63 -20.44
N MET A 12 0.18 30.62 -19.89
CA MET A 12 0.45 30.52 -18.45
C MET A 12 1.50 31.53 -18.00
N SER A 13 1.24 32.15 -16.84
CA SER A 13 2.28 32.88 -16.10
C SER A 13 3.24 31.90 -15.40
N VAL A 14 4.40 32.38 -14.93
CA VAL A 14 5.34 31.56 -14.17
C VAL A 14 4.70 30.98 -12.93
N GLU A 15 3.87 31.75 -12.22
CA GLU A 15 3.14 31.30 -11.04
C GLU A 15 2.19 30.13 -11.36
N GLU A 16 1.45 30.25 -12.46
CA GLU A 16 0.52 29.19 -12.90
C GLU A 16 1.27 27.91 -13.33
N LYS A 17 2.43 28.07 -13.99
CA LYS A 17 3.30 26.95 -14.36
C LYS A 17 3.82 26.22 -13.12
N VAL A 18 4.39 26.96 -12.16
CA VAL A 18 4.90 26.38 -10.92
C VAL A 18 3.78 25.70 -10.11
N ALA A 19 2.60 26.29 -10.07
CA ALA A 19 1.45 25.70 -9.38
C ALA A 19 1.04 24.34 -9.97
N GLN A 20 1.18 24.11 -11.29
CA GLN A 20 0.89 22.81 -11.92
C GLN A 20 1.89 21.71 -11.51
N LEU A 21 3.03 22.07 -10.96
CA LEU A 21 4.05 21.12 -10.49
C LEU A 21 3.96 20.84 -8.98
N MET A 22 2.90 21.32 -8.33
CA MET A 22 2.66 21.17 -6.88
C MET A 22 1.37 20.41 -6.63
N SER A 23 1.24 19.87 -5.42
CA SER A 23 0.00 19.34 -4.88
C SER A 23 -0.36 20.03 -3.57
N ILE A 24 -1.57 19.80 -3.06
CA ILE A 24 -2.01 20.33 -1.78
C ILE A 24 -2.89 19.32 -1.04
N PRO A 25 -2.66 19.08 0.28
CA PRO A 25 -3.55 18.26 1.08
C PRO A 25 -4.95 18.88 1.17
N ILE A 26 -5.97 18.05 0.98
CA ILE A 26 -7.37 18.52 0.99
C ILE A 26 -7.72 19.24 2.29
N GLU A 27 -7.11 18.85 3.42
CA GLU A 27 -7.31 19.44 4.74
C GLU A 27 -7.07 20.94 4.76
N LYS A 28 -6.15 21.45 3.92
CA LYS A 28 -5.86 22.88 3.82
C LYS A 28 -6.95 23.69 3.13
N LEU A 29 -7.86 23.03 2.45
CA LEU A 29 -8.97 23.64 1.72
C LEU A 29 -10.30 23.53 2.47
N LEU A 30 -10.30 22.98 3.69
CA LEU A 30 -11.50 22.71 4.47
C LEU A 30 -11.56 23.52 5.77
N ASP A 31 -12.79 23.86 6.17
CA ASP A 31 -13.15 24.24 7.54
C ASP A 31 -13.95 23.07 8.15
N GLY A 32 -13.31 22.33 9.06
CA GLY A 32 -13.81 21.02 9.46
C GLY A 32 -13.96 20.08 8.24
N LYS A 33 -15.19 19.67 7.92
CA LYS A 33 -15.49 18.84 6.73
C LYS A 33 -16.04 19.62 5.53
N MET A 34 -16.14 20.94 5.64
CA MET A 34 -16.73 21.79 4.61
C MET A 34 -15.66 22.48 3.77
N PHE A 35 -15.85 22.48 2.45
CA PHE A 35 -14.98 23.22 1.55
C PHE A 35 -15.04 24.74 1.85
N SER A 36 -13.86 25.37 1.95
CA SER A 36 -13.70 26.80 2.21
C SER A 36 -13.24 27.54 0.96
N GLU A 37 -14.10 28.36 0.39
CA GLU A 37 -13.76 29.14 -0.80
C GLU A 37 -12.67 30.18 -0.48
N GLU A 38 -12.62 30.69 0.74
CA GLU A 38 -11.57 31.62 1.22
C GLU A 38 -10.19 30.94 1.19
N LYS A 39 -10.08 29.74 1.76
CA LYS A 39 -8.84 28.95 1.72
C LYS A 39 -8.47 28.55 0.30
N ALA A 40 -9.45 28.18 -0.52
CA ALA A 40 -9.22 27.88 -1.92
C ALA A 40 -8.67 29.11 -2.68
N MET A 41 -9.21 30.31 -2.42
CA MET A 41 -8.68 31.55 -3.01
C MET A 41 -7.25 31.83 -2.56
N GLN A 42 -6.90 31.51 -1.32
CA GLN A 42 -5.54 31.67 -0.80
C GLN A 42 -4.55 30.74 -1.49
N PHE A 43 -4.88 29.44 -1.64
CA PHE A 43 -3.96 28.41 -2.08
C PHE A 43 -4.06 28.07 -3.57
N LEU A 44 -5.23 28.20 -4.20
CA LEU A 44 -5.50 27.73 -5.55
C LEU A 44 -5.66 28.86 -6.58
N ARG A 45 -5.38 30.11 -6.23
CA ARG A 45 -5.56 31.27 -7.14
C ARG A 45 -4.79 31.14 -8.46
N TYR A 46 -3.68 30.41 -8.48
CA TYR A 46 -2.88 30.11 -9.67
C TYR A 46 -3.16 28.73 -10.26
N GLY A 47 -4.22 28.05 -9.79
CA GLY A 47 -4.44 26.63 -10.09
C GLY A 47 -3.57 25.72 -9.24
N ILE A 48 -3.60 24.42 -9.56
CA ILE A 48 -2.77 23.39 -8.90
C ILE A 48 -2.60 22.17 -9.81
N GLY A 49 -1.50 21.44 -9.66
CA GLY A 49 -1.29 20.15 -10.32
C GLY A 49 -2.23 19.08 -9.81
N GLU A 50 -2.11 18.77 -8.50
CA GLU A 50 -2.88 17.71 -7.86
C GLU A 50 -3.43 18.10 -6.49
N ILE A 51 -4.50 17.39 -6.07
CA ILE A 51 -5.04 17.41 -4.71
C ILE A 51 -4.71 16.10 -4.04
N THR A 52 -4.19 16.17 -2.81
CA THR A 52 -3.78 15.00 -2.05
C THR A 52 -4.94 14.44 -1.24
N ARG A 53 -5.30 13.19 -1.48
CA ARG A 53 -6.13 12.30 -0.65
C ARG A 53 -7.44 12.90 -0.15
N VAL A 54 -8.42 13.07 -0.99
CA VAL A 54 -9.76 13.54 -0.56
C VAL A 54 -10.46 12.45 0.25
N GLY A 55 -10.44 11.19 -0.22
CA GLY A 55 -11.01 10.04 0.48
C GLY A 55 -10.16 9.57 1.64
N GLY A 56 -8.83 9.56 1.47
CA GLY A 56 -7.84 9.13 2.46
C GLY A 56 -7.44 10.20 3.48
N SER A 57 -8.18 11.31 3.58
CA SER A 57 -7.87 12.40 4.50
C SER A 57 -8.06 12.00 5.97
N ARG A 58 -7.25 12.60 6.86
CA ARG A 58 -7.38 12.41 8.33
C ARG A 58 -8.64 13.03 8.92
N ILE A 59 -9.29 13.95 8.21
CA ILE A 59 -10.55 14.57 8.63
C ILE A 59 -11.69 13.55 8.70
N GLY A 60 -11.55 12.43 7.99
CA GLY A 60 -12.55 11.36 8.00
C GLY A 60 -13.79 11.73 7.21
N LEU A 61 -13.58 12.24 6.00
CA LEU A 61 -14.68 12.43 5.04
C LEU A 61 -15.28 11.06 4.68
N LEU A 62 -16.60 10.96 4.77
CA LEU A 62 -17.30 9.82 4.19
C LEU A 62 -17.21 9.91 2.66
N PRO A 63 -17.29 8.80 1.92
CA PRO A 63 -17.10 8.81 0.46
C PRO A 63 -17.99 9.81 -0.28
N LYS A 64 -19.25 9.98 0.14
CA LYS A 64 -20.15 10.99 -0.44
C LYS A 64 -19.72 12.42 -0.12
N GLU A 65 -19.19 12.65 1.08
CA GLU A 65 -18.60 13.94 1.45
C GLU A 65 -17.33 14.21 0.62
N ALA A 66 -16.50 13.18 0.41
CA ALA A 66 -15.30 13.25 -0.41
C ALA A 66 -15.62 13.63 -1.86
N ALA A 67 -16.58 12.96 -2.49
CA ALA A 67 -17.01 13.27 -3.85
C ALA A 67 -17.57 14.71 -3.98
N ARG A 68 -18.35 15.15 -2.99
CA ARG A 68 -18.86 16.53 -2.95
C ARG A 68 -17.74 17.54 -2.86
N VAL A 69 -16.78 17.32 -1.98
CA VAL A 69 -15.60 18.17 -1.82
C VAL A 69 -14.77 18.18 -3.09
N ALA A 70 -14.54 17.01 -3.72
CA ALA A 70 -13.87 16.91 -5.01
C ALA A 70 -14.54 17.79 -6.07
N ASN A 71 -15.87 17.70 -6.21
CA ASN A 71 -16.65 18.53 -7.13
C ASN A 71 -16.53 20.03 -6.82
N GLN A 72 -16.51 20.42 -5.54
CA GLN A 72 -16.38 21.82 -5.13
C GLN A 72 -14.98 22.38 -5.46
N VAL A 73 -13.92 21.60 -5.25
CA VAL A 73 -12.55 21.96 -5.65
C VAL A 73 -12.46 22.14 -7.17
N GLN A 74 -12.99 21.18 -7.94
CA GLN A 74 -12.97 21.26 -9.40
C GLN A 74 -13.76 22.48 -9.92
N ARG A 75 -14.94 22.74 -9.35
CA ARG A 75 -15.74 23.92 -9.70
C ARG A 75 -14.99 25.22 -9.44
N PHE A 76 -14.35 25.33 -8.25
CA PHE A 76 -13.54 26.49 -7.94
C PHE A 76 -12.42 26.70 -8.97
N LEU A 77 -11.66 25.64 -9.29
CA LEU A 77 -10.56 25.71 -10.25
C LEU A 77 -11.04 26.13 -11.64
N VAL A 78 -12.15 25.55 -12.12
CA VAL A 78 -12.68 25.83 -13.47
C VAL A 78 -13.30 27.23 -13.56
N GLU A 79 -14.05 27.66 -12.54
CA GLU A 79 -14.86 28.91 -12.61
C GLU A 79 -14.14 30.13 -12.01
N LYS A 80 -13.21 29.96 -11.08
CA LYS A 80 -12.61 31.07 -10.30
C LYS A 80 -11.12 31.31 -10.62
N THR A 81 -10.44 30.38 -11.31
CA THR A 81 -9.06 30.62 -11.76
C THR A 81 -9.02 31.14 -13.20
N ARG A 82 -7.96 31.85 -13.54
CA ARG A 82 -7.81 32.55 -14.83
C ARG A 82 -7.87 31.62 -16.05
N LEU A 83 -7.28 30.42 -15.95
CA LEU A 83 -7.18 29.47 -17.05
C LEU A 83 -8.20 28.32 -16.96
N GLY A 84 -8.88 28.17 -15.84
CA GLY A 84 -9.90 27.13 -15.65
C GLY A 84 -9.35 25.69 -15.73
N ILE A 85 -8.10 25.46 -15.30
CA ILE A 85 -7.45 24.16 -15.39
C ILE A 85 -7.83 23.31 -14.16
N PRO A 86 -8.53 22.16 -14.34
CA PRO A 86 -8.89 21.27 -13.23
C PRO A 86 -7.66 20.57 -12.62
N ALA A 87 -7.78 20.09 -11.39
CA ALA A 87 -6.75 19.31 -10.72
C ALA A 87 -6.91 17.80 -10.96
N ILE A 88 -5.82 17.05 -10.89
CA ILE A 88 -5.86 15.61 -10.65
C ILE A 88 -6.04 15.40 -9.14
N ILE A 89 -6.86 14.44 -8.73
CA ILE A 89 -7.00 14.04 -7.32
C ILE A 89 -6.39 12.65 -7.18
N HIS A 90 -5.41 12.49 -6.28
CA HIS A 90 -4.78 11.20 -6.04
C HIS A 90 -5.17 10.58 -4.68
N GLU A 91 -5.17 9.24 -4.65
CA GLU A 91 -5.42 8.43 -3.46
C GLU A 91 -4.39 7.31 -3.34
N GLU A 92 -4.30 6.70 -2.16
CA GLU A 92 -3.60 5.44 -1.96
C GLU A 92 -4.56 4.27 -2.22
N CYS A 93 -4.06 3.20 -2.87
CA CYS A 93 -4.94 2.15 -3.39
C CYS A 93 -4.33 0.74 -3.34
N LEU A 94 -3.41 0.43 -2.42
CA LEU A 94 -2.65 -0.83 -2.43
C LEU A 94 -3.52 -2.07 -2.16
N ALA A 95 -4.39 -2.01 -1.16
CA ALA A 95 -5.27 -3.10 -0.73
C ALA A 95 -6.77 -2.75 -0.87
N GLY A 96 -7.08 -1.83 -1.74
CA GLY A 96 -8.37 -1.19 -1.94
C GLY A 96 -8.22 0.32 -1.99
N LEU A 97 -9.27 1.05 -2.26
CA LEU A 97 -9.28 2.49 -2.07
C LEU A 97 -9.07 2.82 -0.59
N MET A 98 -8.02 3.57 -0.24
CA MET A 98 -7.75 4.00 1.13
C MET A 98 -8.73 5.10 1.56
N ALA A 99 -10.00 4.75 1.68
CA ALA A 99 -11.06 5.63 2.17
C ALA A 99 -11.97 4.88 3.15
N SER A 100 -12.62 5.62 4.04
CA SER A 100 -13.59 5.04 4.98
C SER A 100 -14.68 4.28 4.24
N THR A 101 -15.04 3.10 4.72
CA THR A 101 -16.09 2.22 4.15
C THR A 101 -15.84 1.69 2.72
N ALA A 102 -14.63 1.80 2.20
CA ALA A 102 -14.25 1.14 0.95
C ALA A 102 -13.92 -0.34 1.18
N THR A 103 -14.11 -1.17 0.15
CA THR A 103 -13.77 -2.60 0.19
C THR A 103 -12.29 -2.83 0.48
N VAL A 104 -11.98 -3.73 1.38
CA VAL A 104 -10.61 -4.12 1.72
C VAL A 104 -10.28 -5.50 1.18
N PHE A 105 -9.47 -5.52 0.16
CA PHE A 105 -8.90 -6.75 -0.40
C PHE A 105 -7.72 -7.25 0.45
N PRO A 106 -7.27 -8.51 0.25
CA PRO A 106 -6.01 -8.98 0.83
C PRO A 106 -4.85 -8.05 0.46
N GLN A 107 -3.89 -7.90 1.38
CA GLN A 107 -2.69 -7.09 1.17
C GLN A 107 -1.87 -7.58 -0.04
N ALA A 108 -0.99 -6.74 -0.59
CA ALA A 108 -0.26 -7.03 -1.82
C ALA A 108 0.50 -8.37 -1.78
N ILE A 109 1.19 -8.69 -0.69
CA ILE A 109 1.89 -9.96 -0.50
C ILE A 109 0.93 -11.17 -0.50
N ALA A 110 -0.29 -10.99 0.02
CA ALA A 110 -1.35 -12.00 -0.04
C ALA A 110 -1.87 -12.16 -1.48
N LEU A 111 -2.11 -11.05 -2.19
CA LEU A 111 -2.49 -11.10 -3.61
C LEU A 111 -1.42 -11.80 -4.45
N ALA A 112 -0.14 -11.59 -4.16
CA ALA A 112 0.95 -12.29 -4.82
C ALA A 112 0.94 -13.80 -4.56
N SER A 113 0.51 -14.24 -3.38
CA SER A 113 0.38 -15.67 -3.01
C SER A 113 -0.65 -16.41 -3.86
N THR A 114 -1.55 -15.72 -4.53
CA THR A 114 -2.51 -16.32 -5.47
C THR A 114 -1.82 -16.83 -6.74
N TRP A 115 -0.70 -16.23 -7.16
CA TRP A 115 -0.04 -16.44 -8.46
C TRP A 115 -1.01 -16.29 -9.64
N ASN A 116 -2.06 -15.51 -9.47
CA ASN A 116 -3.16 -15.34 -10.41
C ASN A 116 -3.29 -13.88 -10.88
N PRO A 117 -2.59 -13.48 -11.96
CA PRO A 117 -2.68 -12.12 -12.51
C PRO A 117 -4.11 -11.72 -12.92
N ASP A 118 -4.93 -12.68 -13.40
CA ASP A 118 -6.31 -12.38 -13.83
C ASP A 118 -7.19 -11.99 -12.63
N LEU A 119 -7.00 -12.63 -11.48
CA LEU A 119 -7.68 -12.24 -10.24
C LEU A 119 -7.26 -10.84 -9.81
N VAL A 120 -5.94 -10.53 -9.84
CA VAL A 120 -5.42 -9.21 -9.48
C VAL A 120 -5.91 -8.13 -10.44
N TYR A 121 -6.04 -8.41 -11.73
CA TYR A 121 -6.67 -7.50 -12.69
C TYR A 121 -8.12 -7.16 -12.29
N ARG A 122 -8.92 -8.17 -11.88
CA ARG A 122 -10.30 -7.95 -11.39
C ARG A 122 -10.34 -7.13 -10.11
N VAL A 123 -9.45 -7.39 -9.16
CA VAL A 123 -9.31 -6.61 -7.92
C VAL A 123 -8.99 -5.15 -8.25
N ALA A 124 -7.98 -4.89 -9.08
CA ALA A 124 -7.61 -3.54 -9.48
C ALA A 124 -8.72 -2.82 -10.27
N SER A 125 -9.52 -3.57 -11.06
CA SER A 125 -10.69 -3.04 -11.76
C SER A 125 -11.81 -2.63 -10.80
N ALA A 126 -12.02 -3.37 -9.72
CA ALA A 126 -12.96 -3.01 -8.64
C ALA A 126 -12.46 -1.74 -7.90
N ILE A 127 -11.16 -1.69 -7.59
CA ILE A 127 -10.53 -0.50 -6.98
C ILE A 127 -10.72 0.73 -7.88
N ARG A 128 -10.48 0.61 -9.20
CA ARG A 128 -10.74 1.69 -10.17
C ARG A 128 -12.16 2.24 -10.06
N GLN A 129 -13.17 1.37 -9.97
CA GLN A 129 -14.57 1.80 -9.84
C GLN A 129 -14.80 2.63 -8.58
N GLN A 130 -14.22 2.21 -7.45
CA GLN A 130 -14.34 2.91 -6.18
C GLN A 130 -13.63 4.27 -6.21
N VAL A 131 -12.41 4.32 -6.77
CA VAL A 131 -11.64 5.58 -6.92
C VAL A 131 -12.38 6.60 -7.79
N LEU A 132 -12.90 6.16 -8.94
CA LEU A 132 -13.69 7.01 -9.84
C LEU A 132 -14.95 7.54 -9.16
N SER A 133 -15.59 6.76 -8.29
CA SER A 133 -16.84 7.15 -7.62
C SER A 133 -16.71 8.34 -6.68
N ILE A 134 -15.53 8.56 -6.13
CA ILE A 134 -15.23 9.70 -5.24
C ILE A 134 -14.58 10.89 -5.98
N GLY A 135 -14.46 10.83 -7.32
CA GLY A 135 -13.89 11.88 -8.15
C GLY A 135 -12.36 11.87 -8.24
N SER A 136 -11.70 10.85 -7.70
CA SER A 136 -10.24 10.69 -7.81
C SER A 136 -9.87 10.00 -9.13
N ARG A 137 -8.70 10.35 -9.68
CA ARG A 137 -8.26 9.92 -11.01
C ARG A 137 -6.81 9.39 -11.03
N HIS A 138 -6.17 9.28 -9.85
CA HIS A 138 -4.80 8.86 -9.74
C HIS A 138 -4.63 8.00 -8.48
N CYS A 139 -4.03 6.81 -8.63
CA CYS A 139 -3.68 5.88 -7.55
C CYS A 139 -2.16 5.82 -7.37
N LEU A 140 -1.69 5.96 -6.14
CA LEU A 140 -0.27 5.79 -5.79
C LEU A 140 0.04 4.29 -5.57
N SER A 141 -0.21 3.49 -6.60
CA SER A 141 -0.03 2.03 -6.65
C SER A 141 0.09 1.55 -8.10
N PRO A 142 0.72 0.38 -8.37
CA PRO A 142 1.20 -0.66 -7.45
C PRO A 142 2.62 -0.41 -6.93
N VAL A 143 2.98 -1.12 -5.84
CA VAL A 143 4.36 -1.25 -5.36
C VAL A 143 5.07 -2.38 -6.13
N LEU A 144 6.14 -2.04 -6.84
CA LEU A 144 6.91 -2.97 -7.69
C LEU A 144 8.30 -3.28 -7.11
N ASP A 145 8.53 -2.90 -5.86
CA ASP A 145 9.73 -3.27 -5.13
C ASP A 145 9.80 -4.79 -4.89
N LEU A 146 11.02 -5.32 -4.84
CA LEU A 146 11.27 -6.71 -4.49
C LEU A 146 11.51 -6.82 -2.98
N CYS A 147 10.75 -7.65 -2.26
CA CYS A 147 11.00 -7.96 -0.85
C CYS A 147 12.27 -8.81 -0.70
N ARG A 148 13.43 -8.17 -0.65
CA ARG A 148 14.73 -8.84 -0.55
C ARG A 148 15.21 -8.97 0.89
N ASP A 149 14.74 -8.12 1.78
CA ASP A 149 15.03 -8.17 3.20
C ASP A 149 13.73 -8.24 4.03
N PRO A 150 13.40 -9.40 4.63
CA PRO A 150 12.16 -9.56 5.39
C PRO A 150 12.12 -8.74 6.68
N ARG A 151 13.23 -8.12 7.10
CA ARG A 151 13.25 -7.20 8.25
C ARG A 151 12.57 -5.87 7.94
N TRP A 152 12.50 -5.51 6.66
CA TRP A 152 11.84 -4.30 6.18
C TRP A 152 10.32 -4.35 6.42
N GLY A 153 9.78 -3.30 7.07
CA GLY A 153 8.36 -3.24 7.45
C GLY A 153 7.39 -3.25 6.28
N ARG A 154 7.82 -2.76 5.10
CA ARG A 154 6.99 -2.64 3.89
C ARG A 154 6.98 -3.90 3.00
N CYS A 155 7.50 -5.03 3.47
CA CYS A 155 7.39 -6.30 2.73
C CYS A 155 5.94 -6.62 2.36
N GLU A 156 4.98 -6.33 3.23
CA GLU A 156 3.55 -6.56 3.00
C GLU A 156 2.97 -5.81 1.81
N GLU A 157 3.58 -4.67 1.42
CA GLU A 157 3.14 -3.86 0.29
C GLU A 157 3.62 -4.42 -1.06
N THR A 158 4.57 -5.35 -1.07
CA THR A 158 5.20 -5.91 -2.27
C THR A 158 4.48 -7.15 -2.77
N TYR A 159 4.68 -7.47 -4.04
CA TYR A 159 4.27 -8.75 -4.61
C TYR A 159 5.35 -9.85 -4.46
N GLY A 160 6.25 -9.71 -3.47
CA GLY A 160 7.22 -10.72 -3.10
C GLY A 160 8.64 -10.46 -3.59
N GLU A 161 9.44 -11.55 -3.68
CA GLU A 161 10.88 -11.47 -3.97
C GLU A 161 11.26 -11.76 -5.42
N ASP A 162 10.35 -12.35 -6.19
CA ASP A 162 10.61 -12.78 -7.57
C ASP A 162 10.31 -11.67 -8.58
N PRO A 163 11.31 -11.26 -9.40
CA PRO A 163 11.10 -10.19 -10.37
C PRO A 163 10.01 -10.49 -11.41
N TYR A 164 9.87 -11.75 -11.83
CA TYR A 164 8.87 -12.12 -12.83
C TYR A 164 7.46 -12.13 -12.24
N LEU A 165 7.27 -12.66 -11.03
CA LEU A 165 5.99 -12.64 -10.33
C LEU A 165 5.55 -11.20 -10.07
N VAL A 166 6.45 -10.36 -9.50
CA VAL A 166 6.17 -8.94 -9.22
C VAL A 166 5.81 -8.20 -10.52
N ALA A 167 6.54 -8.44 -11.62
CA ALA A 167 6.23 -7.83 -12.91
C ALA A 167 4.88 -8.28 -13.46
N SER A 168 4.56 -9.58 -13.36
CA SER A 168 3.30 -10.14 -13.90
C SER A 168 2.08 -9.63 -13.13
N ILE A 169 2.13 -9.65 -11.81
CA ILE A 169 1.07 -9.14 -10.94
C ILE A 169 0.94 -7.62 -11.07
N GLY A 170 2.07 -6.91 -11.07
CA GLY A 170 2.09 -5.45 -11.24
C GLY A 170 1.52 -5.01 -12.59
N LEU A 171 1.82 -5.73 -13.67
CA LEU A 171 1.24 -5.49 -15.00
C LEU A 171 -0.27 -5.62 -14.99
N ALA A 172 -0.79 -6.69 -14.38
CA ALA A 172 -2.23 -6.92 -14.24
C ALA A 172 -2.90 -5.81 -13.43
N TYR A 173 -2.25 -5.37 -12.35
CA TYR A 173 -2.73 -4.28 -11.50
C TYR A 173 -2.79 -2.94 -12.27
N VAL A 174 -1.74 -2.60 -13.03
CA VAL A 174 -1.70 -1.40 -13.88
C VAL A 174 -2.84 -1.41 -14.89
N HIS A 175 -3.03 -2.54 -15.60
CA HIS A 175 -4.12 -2.68 -16.57
C HIS A 175 -5.49 -2.58 -15.91
N GLY A 176 -5.69 -3.19 -14.74
CA GLY A 176 -6.93 -3.11 -13.98
C GLY A 176 -7.28 -1.68 -13.56
N LEU A 177 -6.30 -0.88 -13.12
CA LEU A 177 -6.51 0.52 -12.76
C LEU A 177 -6.74 1.41 -13.97
N GLN A 178 -5.89 1.30 -15.01
CA GLN A 178 -5.95 2.21 -16.16
C GLN A 178 -7.07 1.88 -17.14
N GLY A 179 -7.46 0.59 -17.23
CA GLY A 179 -8.42 0.13 -18.22
C GLY A 179 -7.92 0.33 -19.67
N ASP A 180 -8.82 0.21 -20.63
CA ASP A 180 -8.51 0.35 -22.05
C ASP A 180 -8.45 1.82 -22.51
N ASP A 181 -9.15 2.70 -21.82
CA ASP A 181 -9.21 4.16 -22.07
C ASP A 181 -9.07 4.91 -20.75
N LEU A 182 -8.03 5.73 -20.65
CA LEU A 182 -7.73 6.50 -19.45
C LEU A 182 -8.83 7.52 -19.10
N ARG A 183 -9.68 7.91 -20.04
CA ARG A 183 -10.87 8.75 -19.77
C ARG A 183 -11.83 8.09 -18.77
N ASN A 184 -11.90 6.75 -18.80
CA ASN A 184 -12.67 5.91 -17.87
C ASN A 184 -11.76 5.14 -16.91
N GLY A 185 -10.48 5.50 -16.89
CA GLY A 185 -9.44 4.87 -16.08
C GLY A 185 -8.96 5.74 -14.93
N VAL A 186 -8.05 5.18 -14.18
CA VAL A 186 -7.31 5.83 -13.10
C VAL A 186 -5.83 5.66 -13.37
N VAL A 187 -5.04 6.72 -13.24
CA VAL A 187 -3.58 6.67 -13.39
C VAL A 187 -2.99 5.70 -12.36
N ALA A 188 -2.21 4.75 -12.82
CA ALA A 188 -1.39 3.88 -11.96
C ALA A 188 -0.01 4.51 -11.78
N THR A 189 0.46 4.58 -10.53
CA THR A 189 1.82 5.01 -10.18
C THR A 189 2.65 3.81 -9.77
N THR A 190 3.62 3.46 -10.57
CA THR A 190 4.59 2.42 -10.21
C THR A 190 5.59 2.96 -9.20
N LYS A 191 5.71 2.30 -8.04
CA LYS A 191 6.55 2.75 -6.93
C LYS A 191 7.28 1.59 -6.25
N HIS A 192 8.40 1.81 -5.58
CA HIS A 192 9.18 3.03 -5.49
C HIS A 192 10.45 2.89 -6.34
N PHE A 193 10.59 3.69 -7.36
CA PHE A 193 11.60 3.57 -8.41
C PHE A 193 12.97 4.07 -7.93
N ALA A 194 13.96 3.19 -7.64
CA ALA A 194 13.89 1.73 -7.64
C ALA A 194 14.86 1.13 -6.60
N GLY A 195 14.58 -0.12 -6.22
CA GLY A 195 15.46 -0.86 -5.31
C GLY A 195 15.10 -0.76 -3.82
N HIS A 196 13.97 -0.14 -3.47
CA HIS A 196 13.57 0.17 -2.10
C HIS A 196 13.41 -1.05 -1.19
N GLY A 197 13.07 -2.22 -1.73
CA GLY A 197 12.92 -3.47 -0.97
C GLY A 197 14.23 -4.17 -0.59
N PHE A 198 15.40 -3.54 -0.79
CA PHE A 198 16.71 -4.04 -0.37
C PHE A 198 17.50 -2.99 0.43
N PRO A 199 16.90 -2.36 1.45
CA PRO A 199 17.56 -1.33 2.22
C PRO A 199 18.64 -1.93 3.15
N GLU A 200 19.70 -1.20 3.41
CA GLU A 200 20.76 -1.63 4.30
C GLU A 200 20.23 -1.99 5.70
N GLY A 201 20.46 -3.24 6.12
CA GLY A 201 20.00 -3.75 7.42
C GLY A 201 18.48 -3.89 7.55
N GLY A 202 17.72 -3.88 6.45
CA GLY A 202 16.26 -3.95 6.46
C GLY A 202 15.58 -2.68 6.99
N ARG A 203 16.30 -1.55 7.08
CA ARG A 203 15.78 -0.30 7.65
C ARG A 203 15.12 0.55 6.58
N ASN A 204 13.89 0.93 6.81
CA ASN A 204 13.15 1.78 5.87
C ASN A 204 13.93 3.05 5.51
N ILE A 205 13.94 3.41 4.23
CA ILE A 205 14.67 4.55 3.63
C ILE A 205 16.22 4.53 3.76
N ALA A 206 16.80 3.45 4.33
CA ALA A 206 18.25 3.32 4.32
C ALA A 206 18.78 3.13 2.90
N GLN A 207 20.03 3.55 2.70
CA GLN A 207 20.70 3.46 1.40
C GLN A 207 20.73 2.02 0.85
N VAL A 208 20.83 1.91 -0.47
CA VAL A 208 20.88 0.64 -1.19
C VAL A 208 22.19 0.51 -1.96
N HIS A 209 22.88 -0.61 -1.73
CA HIS A 209 24.12 -0.95 -2.39
C HIS A 209 23.90 -2.15 -3.33
N LEU A 210 23.73 -1.87 -4.61
CA LEU A 210 23.52 -2.89 -5.65
C LEU A 210 24.53 -2.69 -6.78
N GLY A 211 25.08 -3.80 -7.28
CA GLY A 211 25.83 -3.77 -8.53
C GLY A 211 24.92 -3.39 -9.70
N LEU A 212 25.43 -2.59 -10.64
CA LEU A 212 24.65 -2.10 -11.79
C LEU A 212 23.87 -3.22 -12.54
N ARG A 213 24.50 -4.38 -12.74
CA ARG A 213 23.86 -5.50 -13.43
C ARG A 213 22.65 -6.04 -12.67
N GLU A 214 22.76 -6.25 -11.38
CA GLU A 214 21.65 -6.73 -10.54
C GLU A 214 20.53 -5.70 -10.48
N PHE A 215 20.89 -4.43 -10.37
CA PHE A 215 19.93 -3.33 -10.38
C PHE A 215 19.11 -3.31 -11.67
N LEU A 216 19.76 -3.40 -12.85
CA LEU A 216 19.09 -3.42 -14.14
C LEU A 216 18.26 -4.71 -14.37
N GLU A 217 18.84 -5.89 -14.09
CA GLU A 217 18.22 -7.17 -14.43
C GLU A 217 17.09 -7.58 -13.48
N GLN A 218 17.05 -7.07 -12.26
CA GLN A 218 16.09 -7.49 -11.24
C GLN A 218 15.21 -6.33 -10.75
N HIS A 219 15.82 -5.29 -10.19
CA HIS A 219 15.07 -4.21 -9.56
C HIS A 219 14.41 -3.25 -10.56
N LEU A 220 15.04 -2.99 -11.71
CA LEU A 220 14.43 -2.18 -12.78
C LEU A 220 13.50 -2.99 -13.69
N TYR A 221 13.67 -4.31 -13.78
CA TYR A 221 12.86 -5.16 -14.64
C TYR A 221 11.36 -5.06 -14.36
N THR A 222 10.97 -5.03 -13.09
CA THR A 222 9.56 -4.93 -12.67
C THR A 222 8.91 -3.64 -13.16
N PHE A 223 9.65 -2.54 -13.10
CA PHE A 223 9.21 -1.23 -13.60
C PHE A 223 9.23 -1.15 -15.12
N GLU A 224 10.27 -1.72 -15.76
CA GLU A 224 10.35 -1.74 -17.24
C GLU A 224 9.13 -2.42 -17.86
N VAL A 225 8.70 -3.56 -17.31
CA VAL A 225 7.49 -4.28 -17.76
C VAL A 225 6.24 -3.41 -17.57
N ALA A 226 6.07 -2.83 -16.40
CA ALA A 226 4.90 -2.00 -16.10
C ALA A 226 4.82 -0.72 -16.97
N ILE A 227 5.97 -0.16 -17.34
CA ILE A 227 6.05 1.07 -18.15
C ILE A 227 5.94 0.74 -19.64
N ARG A 228 6.77 -0.16 -20.17
CA ARG A 228 6.85 -0.42 -21.62
C ARG A 228 5.69 -1.30 -22.13
N ILE A 229 5.23 -2.25 -21.34
CA ILE A 229 4.13 -3.15 -21.68
C ILE A 229 2.83 -2.65 -21.06
N GLY A 230 2.82 -2.36 -19.75
CA GLY A 230 1.64 -1.90 -19.02
C GLY A 230 1.25 -0.46 -19.29
N ARG A 231 2.15 0.34 -19.88
CA ARG A 231 1.93 1.76 -20.18
C ARG A 231 1.48 2.58 -18.96
N ALA A 232 2.06 2.26 -17.79
CA ALA A 232 1.82 3.03 -16.58
C ALA A 232 2.06 4.52 -16.83
N GLN A 233 1.17 5.38 -16.32
CA GLN A 233 1.18 6.82 -16.62
C GLN A 233 1.88 7.65 -15.56
N ALA A 234 2.23 7.07 -14.41
CA ALA A 234 3.02 7.74 -13.39
C ALA A 234 4.09 6.81 -12.80
N VAL A 235 5.19 7.42 -12.36
CA VAL A 235 6.30 6.76 -11.66
C VAL A 235 6.65 7.60 -10.43
N MET A 236 6.86 6.94 -9.29
CA MET A 236 7.30 7.57 -8.05
C MET A 236 8.69 7.07 -7.69
N PRO A 237 9.73 7.95 -7.65
CA PRO A 237 11.06 7.57 -7.18
C PRO A 237 11.03 7.22 -5.69
N ALA A 238 11.98 6.38 -5.27
CA ALA A 238 12.10 5.98 -3.88
C ALA A 238 12.78 7.05 -3.00
N TYR A 239 12.55 6.98 -1.69
CA TYR A 239 13.15 7.91 -0.72
C TYR A 239 14.67 7.78 -0.59
N HIS A 240 15.19 6.58 -0.74
CA HIS A 240 16.57 6.21 -0.43
C HIS A 240 17.58 6.65 -1.51
N GLU A 241 18.84 6.38 -1.22
CA GLU A 241 19.97 6.55 -2.13
C GLU A 241 20.35 5.21 -2.75
N VAL A 242 20.61 5.19 -4.04
CA VAL A 242 21.26 4.07 -4.73
C VAL A 242 22.70 4.48 -5.02
N ASP A 243 23.65 3.72 -4.47
CA ASP A 243 25.08 4.01 -4.63
C ASP A 243 25.43 5.48 -4.29
N GLY A 244 24.83 6.00 -3.20
CA GLY A 244 25.04 7.34 -2.69
C GLY A 244 24.33 8.47 -3.45
N ILE A 245 23.47 8.16 -4.44
CA ILE A 245 22.69 9.16 -5.17
C ILE A 245 21.21 9.01 -4.80
N PRO A 246 20.57 10.02 -4.17
CA PRO A 246 19.13 9.99 -3.90
C PRO A 246 18.31 9.77 -5.16
N CYS A 247 17.33 8.85 -5.13
CA CYS A 247 16.55 8.54 -6.33
C CYS A 247 15.86 9.76 -6.93
N HIS A 248 15.40 10.72 -6.11
CA HIS A 248 14.81 11.98 -6.56
C HIS A 248 15.81 12.98 -7.18
N ALA A 249 17.12 12.76 -7.03
CA ALA A 249 18.18 13.54 -7.64
C ALA A 249 18.95 12.76 -8.73
N ASN A 250 18.53 11.54 -9.03
CA ASN A 250 19.23 10.64 -9.92
C ASN A 250 18.80 10.85 -11.39
N LYS A 251 19.46 11.74 -12.08
CA LYS A 251 19.20 12.03 -13.49
C LYS A 251 19.38 10.81 -14.39
N TRP A 252 20.38 9.97 -14.13
CA TRP A 252 20.59 8.74 -14.88
C TRP A 252 19.36 7.83 -14.79
N LEU A 253 18.80 7.67 -13.57
CA LEU A 253 17.63 6.84 -13.34
C LEU A 253 16.36 7.44 -13.99
N LEU A 254 16.05 8.71 -13.68
CA LEU A 254 14.78 9.34 -14.05
C LEU A 254 14.74 9.89 -15.49
N THR A 255 15.87 10.34 -16.00
CA THR A 255 15.94 10.91 -17.35
C THR A 255 16.52 9.92 -18.34
N ASP A 256 17.73 9.40 -18.09
CA ASP A 256 18.42 8.61 -19.13
C ASP A 256 17.77 7.22 -19.29
N ILE A 257 17.48 6.51 -18.21
CA ILE A 257 16.79 5.21 -18.27
C ILE A 257 15.29 5.41 -18.52
N LEU A 258 14.58 6.08 -17.60
CA LEU A 258 13.12 6.11 -17.62
C LEU A 258 12.59 6.89 -18.84
N LYS A 259 12.97 8.19 -18.97
CA LYS A 259 12.38 9.06 -20.00
C LYS A 259 12.97 8.84 -21.38
N ASN A 260 14.29 8.58 -21.49
CA ASN A 260 14.97 8.46 -22.79
C ASN A 260 15.02 7.00 -23.28
N GLN A 261 15.55 6.05 -22.48
CA GLN A 261 15.73 4.67 -22.94
C GLN A 261 14.40 3.91 -23.00
N TRP A 262 13.52 4.07 -22.00
CA TRP A 262 12.21 3.41 -21.98
C TRP A 262 11.09 4.22 -22.65
N ASP A 263 11.41 5.43 -23.13
CA ASP A 263 10.47 6.34 -23.80
C ASP A 263 9.23 6.68 -22.96
N PHE A 264 9.39 6.82 -21.65
CA PHE A 264 8.29 7.11 -20.74
C PHE A 264 7.68 8.50 -20.99
N LYS A 265 6.38 8.54 -21.27
CA LYS A 265 5.65 9.77 -21.63
C LYS A 265 4.81 10.34 -20.50
N GLY A 266 4.57 9.57 -19.45
CA GLY A 266 3.80 9.99 -18.29
C GLY A 266 4.52 10.99 -17.38
N VAL A 267 4.08 11.11 -16.14
CA VAL A 267 4.64 12.02 -15.13
C VAL A 267 5.47 11.27 -14.08
N VAL A 268 6.53 11.93 -13.60
CA VAL A 268 7.26 11.50 -12.41
C VAL A 268 6.76 12.33 -11.23
N VAL A 269 6.08 11.68 -10.29
CA VAL A 269 5.59 12.32 -9.06
C VAL A 269 6.55 12.03 -7.92
N SER A 270 6.87 13.00 -7.07
CA SER A 270 7.73 12.73 -5.92
C SER A 270 7.00 11.86 -4.90
N ASP A 271 7.76 11.11 -4.10
CA ASP A 271 7.22 10.60 -2.84
C ASP A 271 6.99 11.74 -1.85
N TYR A 272 6.21 11.51 -0.80
CA TYR A 272 5.77 12.55 0.14
C TYR A 272 6.95 13.19 0.87
N ASN A 273 7.09 14.50 0.72
CA ASN A 273 8.20 15.31 1.24
C ASN A 273 9.60 14.94 0.71
N ALA A 274 9.73 14.02 -0.25
CA ALA A 274 11.02 13.50 -0.70
C ALA A 274 11.89 14.58 -1.38
N VAL A 275 11.29 15.54 -2.07
CA VAL A 275 12.05 16.68 -2.62
C VAL A 275 12.66 17.51 -1.50
N LEU A 276 11.91 17.81 -0.44
CA LEU A 276 12.42 18.55 0.71
C LEU A 276 13.51 17.75 1.45
N GLN A 277 13.43 16.41 1.44
CA GLN A 277 14.45 15.54 2.05
C GLN A 277 15.82 15.67 1.37
N LEU A 278 15.92 16.09 0.11
CA LEU A 278 17.21 16.41 -0.52
C LEU A 278 17.97 17.49 0.24
N HIS A 279 17.26 18.41 0.91
CA HIS A 279 17.83 19.42 1.78
C HIS A 279 18.03 18.91 3.21
N ILE A 280 16.96 18.41 3.86
CA ILE A 280 16.95 18.16 5.31
C ILE A 280 17.53 16.80 5.71
N VAL A 281 17.45 15.78 4.85
CA VAL A 281 17.90 14.40 5.11
C VAL A 281 19.20 14.10 4.35
N HIS A 282 19.16 14.14 3.01
CA HIS A 282 20.30 13.82 2.15
C HIS A 282 21.38 14.91 2.14
N ARG A 283 21.01 16.16 2.48
CA ARG A 283 21.91 17.31 2.61
C ARG A 283 22.72 17.63 1.34
N ILE A 284 22.16 17.35 0.17
CA ILE A 284 22.76 17.68 -1.13
C ILE A 284 22.26 19.01 -1.70
N ALA A 285 21.27 19.62 -1.09
CA ALA A 285 20.72 20.92 -1.43
C ALA A 285 20.85 21.89 -0.23
N LYS A 286 21.16 23.15 -0.48
CA LYS A 286 21.32 24.19 0.56
C LYS A 286 20.01 24.66 1.16
N ASN A 287 18.95 24.61 0.35
CA ASN A 287 17.61 25.06 0.72
C ASN A 287 16.54 24.38 -0.16
N CYS A 288 15.29 24.68 0.11
CA CYS A 288 14.14 24.14 -0.61
C CYS A 288 14.15 24.45 -2.11
N VAL A 289 14.57 25.65 -2.54
CA VAL A 289 14.63 26.03 -3.96
C VAL A 289 15.66 25.20 -4.71
N GLU A 290 16.85 25.01 -4.12
CA GLU A 290 17.88 24.15 -4.71
C GLU A 290 17.44 22.69 -4.75
N ALA A 291 16.76 22.19 -3.71
CA ALA A 291 16.17 20.85 -3.68
C ALA A 291 15.16 20.64 -4.82
N PHE A 292 14.24 21.60 -5.01
CA PHE A 292 13.31 21.58 -6.12
C PHE A 292 14.01 21.58 -7.48
N LYS A 293 15.01 22.45 -7.65
CA LYS A 293 15.81 22.54 -8.88
C LYS A 293 16.49 21.19 -9.21
N ILE A 294 17.19 20.59 -8.24
CA ILE A 294 17.87 19.31 -8.41
C ILE A 294 16.87 18.21 -8.82
N ALA A 295 15.73 18.11 -8.15
CA ALA A 295 14.70 17.14 -8.47
C ALA A 295 14.12 17.33 -9.87
N LEU A 296 13.83 18.58 -10.27
CA LEU A 296 13.32 18.93 -11.59
C LEU A 296 14.35 18.62 -12.69
N GLU A 297 15.62 18.93 -12.47
CA GLU A 297 16.73 18.62 -13.39
C GLU A 297 16.95 17.11 -13.54
N ALA A 298 16.74 16.34 -12.46
CA ALA A 298 16.79 14.90 -12.49
C ALA A 298 15.62 14.28 -13.28
N GLY A 299 14.46 14.95 -13.28
CA GLY A 299 13.29 14.48 -14.03
C GLY A 299 11.99 14.33 -13.24
N VAL A 300 11.94 14.81 -11.99
CA VAL A 300 10.66 14.89 -11.23
C VAL A 300 9.78 15.96 -11.86
N ASP A 301 8.48 15.65 -12.05
CA ASP A 301 7.53 16.55 -12.69
C ASP A 301 6.57 17.19 -11.68
N ILE A 302 6.11 16.45 -10.63
CA ILE A 302 5.18 16.95 -9.60
C ILE A 302 5.70 16.67 -8.21
N VAL A 303 5.56 17.64 -7.30
CA VAL A 303 5.98 17.54 -5.89
C VAL A 303 4.79 17.24 -4.99
N PHE A 304 4.93 16.18 -4.15
CA PHE A 304 3.95 15.76 -3.15
C PHE A 304 4.47 15.95 -1.72
N PRO A 305 3.60 16.06 -0.70
CA PRO A 305 2.14 16.11 -0.77
C PRO A 305 1.61 17.55 -0.79
N ASP A 306 2.49 18.56 -0.77
CA ASP A 306 2.13 19.95 -0.43
C ASP A 306 2.88 20.98 -1.28
N ILE A 307 2.41 22.21 -1.23
CA ILE A 307 3.07 23.37 -1.81
C ILE A 307 4.32 23.70 -0.99
N ILE A 308 5.48 23.65 -1.62
CA ILE A 308 6.77 23.97 -0.98
C ILE A 308 7.37 25.24 -1.57
N CYS A 309 7.88 26.13 -0.73
CA CYS A 309 8.64 27.35 -1.06
C CYS A 309 8.22 28.05 -2.38
N PHE A 310 6.92 28.13 -2.64
CA PHE A 310 6.32 28.55 -3.92
C PHE A 310 6.84 29.90 -4.42
N GLU A 311 6.77 30.93 -3.58
CA GLU A 311 7.16 32.30 -3.95
C GLU A 311 8.66 32.38 -4.30
N ASP A 312 9.50 31.64 -3.56
CA ASP A 312 10.95 31.60 -3.80
C ASP A 312 11.28 30.85 -5.09
N ILE A 313 10.53 29.77 -5.42
CA ILE A 313 10.68 29.06 -6.70
C ILE A 313 10.27 29.96 -7.86
N VAL A 314 9.12 30.63 -7.77
CA VAL A 314 8.66 31.59 -8.78
C VAL A 314 9.71 32.68 -9.02
N LYS A 315 10.27 33.24 -7.93
CA LYS A 315 11.35 34.23 -8.01
C LYS A 315 12.58 33.64 -8.70
N ALA A 316 13.02 32.45 -8.33
CA ALA A 316 14.17 31.77 -8.92
C ALA A 316 14.00 31.51 -10.43
N VAL A 317 12.78 31.20 -10.89
CA VAL A 317 12.48 31.08 -12.33
C VAL A 317 12.58 32.45 -13.03
N LYS A 318 11.95 33.48 -12.47
CA LYS A 318 12.00 34.85 -13.04
C LYS A 318 13.42 35.43 -13.10
N GLU A 319 14.27 35.05 -12.16
CA GLU A 319 15.71 35.47 -12.12
C GLU A 319 16.61 34.55 -12.97
N GLY A 320 16.07 33.50 -13.61
CA GLY A 320 16.83 32.56 -14.44
C GLY A 320 17.71 31.57 -13.67
N VAL A 321 17.55 31.47 -12.34
CA VAL A 321 18.24 30.46 -11.49
C VAL A 321 17.71 29.05 -11.79
N ILE A 322 16.41 28.96 -12.05
CA ILE A 322 15.74 27.77 -12.59
C ILE A 322 15.32 28.11 -14.01
N SER A 323 15.71 27.27 -14.98
CA SER A 323 15.32 27.49 -16.38
C SER A 323 13.82 27.31 -16.57
N GLU A 324 13.13 28.30 -17.14
CA GLU A 324 11.72 28.22 -17.46
C GLU A 324 11.42 27.05 -18.42
N SER A 325 12.34 26.69 -19.32
CA SER A 325 12.19 25.56 -20.23
C SER A 325 12.15 24.20 -19.51
N LEU A 326 12.74 24.09 -18.32
CA LEU A 326 12.59 22.90 -17.46
C LEU A 326 11.18 22.82 -16.87
N ILE A 327 10.68 23.96 -16.38
CA ILE A 327 9.31 24.09 -15.89
C ILE A 327 8.32 23.74 -17.00
N ASP A 328 8.47 24.31 -18.19
CA ASP A 328 7.59 24.09 -19.34
C ASP A 328 7.49 22.60 -19.73
N ARG A 329 8.61 21.88 -19.73
CA ARG A 329 8.62 20.43 -20.04
C ARG A 329 7.85 19.61 -19.00
N ALA A 330 7.96 19.95 -17.73
CA ALA A 330 7.22 19.26 -16.66
C ALA A 330 5.73 19.60 -16.73
N VAL A 331 5.37 20.89 -16.90
CA VAL A 331 3.98 21.35 -17.05
C VAL A 331 3.33 20.72 -18.28
N GLU A 332 4.03 20.62 -19.41
CA GLU A 332 3.51 19.97 -20.62
C GLU A 332 3.08 18.51 -20.33
N ARG A 333 3.88 17.75 -19.56
CA ARG A 333 3.53 16.38 -19.15
C ARG A 333 2.28 16.33 -18.28
N VAL A 334 2.19 17.22 -17.30
CA VAL A 334 1.02 17.33 -16.41
C VAL A 334 -0.25 17.67 -17.19
N LEU A 335 -0.17 18.66 -18.09
CA LEU A 335 -1.33 19.05 -18.91
C LEU A 335 -1.75 17.93 -19.87
N LYS A 336 -0.80 17.20 -20.48
CA LYS A 336 -1.08 16.03 -21.32
C LYS A 336 -1.79 14.93 -20.54
N LEU A 337 -1.37 14.69 -19.28
CA LEU A 337 -2.04 13.72 -18.42
C LEU A 337 -3.46 14.15 -18.08
N LYS A 338 -3.68 15.43 -17.75
CA LYS A 338 -5.04 16.00 -17.53
C LYS A 338 -5.93 15.85 -18.77
N GLU A 339 -5.38 16.08 -19.96
CA GLU A 339 -6.09 15.89 -21.24
C GLU A 339 -6.43 14.41 -21.49
N ALA A 340 -5.47 13.51 -21.29
CA ALA A 340 -5.68 12.06 -21.43
C ALA A 340 -6.76 11.52 -20.48
N LEU A 341 -6.82 12.06 -19.25
CA LEU A 341 -7.87 11.77 -18.28
C LEU A 341 -9.25 12.35 -18.65
N GLY A 342 -9.34 13.22 -19.68
CA GLY A 342 -10.59 13.90 -20.05
C GLY A 342 -11.02 14.98 -19.05
N LEU A 343 -10.13 15.44 -18.15
CA LEU A 343 -10.50 16.42 -17.13
C LEU A 343 -10.90 17.78 -17.70
N PHE A 344 -10.38 18.14 -18.88
CA PHE A 344 -10.79 19.37 -19.57
C PHE A 344 -12.18 19.31 -20.18
N ASP A 345 -12.75 18.10 -20.31
CA ASP A 345 -14.10 17.90 -20.84
C ASP A 345 -15.11 17.75 -19.71
N ASN A 346 -14.78 16.92 -18.69
CA ASN A 346 -15.61 16.73 -17.49
C ASN A 346 -14.75 16.34 -16.27
N PRO A 347 -14.47 17.26 -15.34
CA PRO A 347 -13.74 16.96 -14.11
C PRO A 347 -14.64 16.49 -12.95
N TYR A 348 -15.96 16.41 -13.13
CA TYR A 348 -16.93 16.15 -12.06
C TYR A 348 -17.32 14.67 -11.94
N VAL A 349 -17.78 14.29 -10.74
CA VAL A 349 -18.31 12.96 -10.43
C VAL A 349 -19.76 13.01 -10.00
N ASP A 350 -20.52 11.94 -10.27
CA ASP A 350 -21.91 11.79 -9.82
C ASP A 350 -21.96 11.23 -8.39
N GLU A 351 -22.24 12.08 -7.42
CA GLU A 351 -22.33 11.75 -6.00
C GLU A 351 -23.44 10.72 -5.66
N SER A 352 -24.43 10.54 -6.55
CA SER A 352 -25.56 9.65 -6.27
C SER A 352 -25.22 8.17 -6.39
N ARG A 353 -24.15 7.82 -7.14
CA ARG A 353 -23.76 6.45 -7.44
C ARG A 353 -22.89 5.77 -6.37
N ILE A 354 -22.41 6.52 -5.38
CA ILE A 354 -21.43 6.01 -4.38
C ILE A 354 -21.96 4.82 -3.58
N PRO A 355 -23.21 4.82 -3.05
CA PRO A 355 -23.71 3.70 -2.25
C PRO A 355 -23.72 2.35 -3.00
N ASP A 356 -23.82 2.39 -4.33
CA ASP A 356 -23.90 1.20 -5.17
C ASP A 356 -22.51 0.61 -5.53
N ILE A 357 -21.43 1.37 -5.27
CA ILE A 357 -20.09 1.05 -5.73
C ILE A 357 -19.17 0.60 -4.59
N LEU A 358 -19.25 1.27 -3.41
CA LEU A 358 -18.36 0.98 -2.29
C LEU A 358 -18.86 -0.19 -1.44
N ASP A 359 -17.96 -1.12 -1.13
CA ASP A 359 -18.19 -2.31 -0.32
C ASP A 359 -19.51 -3.05 -0.66
N ASN A 360 -19.80 -3.14 -1.95
CA ASN A 360 -20.98 -3.86 -2.43
C ASN A 360 -20.77 -5.37 -2.40
N GLU A 361 -21.85 -6.13 -2.60
CA GLU A 361 -21.84 -7.59 -2.53
C GLU A 361 -20.88 -8.24 -3.54
N GLU A 362 -20.73 -7.66 -4.74
CA GLU A 362 -19.82 -8.14 -5.78
C GLU A 362 -18.36 -7.98 -5.36
N HIS A 363 -18.01 -6.81 -4.84
CA HIS A 363 -16.64 -6.54 -4.35
C HIS A 363 -16.31 -7.40 -3.14
N ARG A 364 -17.25 -7.62 -2.20
CA ARG A 364 -17.05 -8.54 -1.07
C ARG A 364 -16.87 -10.00 -1.52
N LYS A 365 -17.60 -10.46 -2.52
CA LYS A 365 -17.38 -11.79 -3.12
C LYS A 365 -16.00 -11.92 -3.73
N LEU A 366 -15.53 -10.87 -4.42
CA LEU A 366 -14.20 -10.82 -5.00
C LEU A 366 -13.11 -10.80 -3.90
N ALA A 367 -13.34 -10.06 -2.79
CA ALA A 367 -12.44 -10.06 -1.64
C ALA A 367 -12.33 -11.45 -0.99
N LEU A 368 -13.47 -12.17 -0.86
CA LEU A 368 -13.48 -13.54 -0.38
C LEU A 368 -12.74 -14.50 -1.31
N GLU A 369 -12.97 -14.40 -2.63
CA GLU A 369 -12.26 -15.20 -3.64
C GLU A 369 -10.75 -14.98 -3.54
N ALA A 370 -10.33 -13.71 -3.50
CA ALA A 370 -8.92 -13.33 -3.38
C ALA A 370 -8.28 -13.86 -2.09
N ALA A 371 -8.97 -13.75 -0.95
CA ALA A 371 -8.50 -14.29 0.31
C ALA A 371 -8.36 -15.82 0.30
N ARG A 372 -9.31 -16.55 -0.30
CA ARG A 372 -9.25 -18.02 -0.44
C ARG A 372 -8.04 -18.47 -1.26
N GLU A 373 -7.79 -17.81 -2.39
CA GLU A 373 -6.66 -18.15 -3.26
C GLU A 373 -5.30 -17.75 -2.67
N ALA A 374 -5.28 -16.74 -1.79
CA ALA A 374 -4.05 -16.25 -1.17
C ALA A 374 -3.51 -17.15 -0.03
N ILE A 375 -4.38 -17.92 0.63
CA ILE A 375 -4.01 -18.70 1.82
C ILE A 375 -3.09 -19.85 1.45
N VAL A 376 -1.93 -19.95 2.15
CA VAL A 376 -0.91 -20.98 1.94
C VAL A 376 -0.93 -21.99 3.08
N LEU A 377 -1.06 -23.29 2.78
CA LEU A 377 -0.89 -24.37 3.74
C LEU A 377 0.60 -24.75 3.82
N LEU A 378 1.29 -24.35 4.90
CA LEU A 378 2.71 -24.58 5.09
C LEU A 378 3.03 -25.96 5.69
N LYS A 379 2.15 -26.46 6.57
CA LYS A 379 2.31 -27.74 7.25
C LYS A 379 0.92 -28.36 7.52
N ASN A 380 0.83 -29.69 7.37
CA ASN A 380 -0.33 -30.46 7.82
C ASN A 380 0.07 -31.90 8.14
N ASP A 381 0.07 -32.26 9.39
CA ASP A 381 0.34 -33.64 9.88
C ASP A 381 -0.92 -34.52 9.82
N GLY A 382 -1.88 -34.19 8.94
CA GLY A 382 -3.12 -34.94 8.77
C GLY A 382 -4.27 -34.47 9.66
N VAL A 383 -4.13 -33.32 10.35
CA VAL A 383 -5.20 -32.76 11.18
C VAL A 383 -6.26 -32.01 10.37
N LEU A 384 -5.90 -31.43 9.25
CA LEU A 384 -6.79 -30.73 8.33
C LEU A 384 -7.22 -31.63 7.16
N PRO A 385 -8.45 -31.50 6.64
CA PRO A 385 -9.51 -30.61 7.10
C PRO A 385 -10.19 -31.09 8.37
N LEU A 386 -10.71 -30.15 9.19
CA LEU A 386 -11.48 -30.46 10.38
C LEU A 386 -12.93 -30.87 10.04
N PRO A 387 -13.54 -31.82 10.78
CA PRO A 387 -14.97 -32.04 10.70
C PRO A 387 -15.75 -30.88 11.33
N LYS A 388 -16.87 -30.48 10.71
CA LYS A 388 -17.73 -29.38 11.19
C LYS A 388 -18.54 -29.68 12.45
N ASN A 389 -18.55 -30.94 12.90
CA ASN A 389 -19.34 -31.43 14.02
C ASN A 389 -18.50 -31.84 15.23
N LEU A 390 -17.34 -31.22 15.43
CA LEU A 390 -16.55 -31.35 16.66
C LEU A 390 -17.37 -30.90 17.87
N LYS A 391 -17.10 -31.49 19.05
CA LYS A 391 -17.80 -31.10 20.28
C LYS A 391 -17.42 -29.68 20.71
N ALA A 392 -16.13 -29.38 20.68
CA ALA A 392 -15.62 -28.06 21.05
C ALA A 392 -14.34 -27.70 20.30
N ILE A 393 -14.20 -26.41 19.93
CA ILE A 393 -13.02 -25.81 19.31
C ILE A 393 -12.58 -24.64 20.18
N ALA A 394 -11.30 -24.61 20.57
CA ALA A 394 -10.71 -23.46 21.24
C ALA A 394 -10.01 -22.57 20.20
N VAL A 395 -10.41 -21.31 20.10
CA VAL A 395 -9.78 -20.30 19.24
C VAL A 395 -9.01 -19.33 20.13
N ILE A 396 -7.70 -19.36 20.02
CA ILE A 396 -6.78 -18.66 20.93
C ILE A 396 -5.90 -17.69 20.13
N GLY A 397 -5.64 -16.53 20.67
CA GLY A 397 -4.62 -15.64 20.14
C GLY A 397 -5.07 -14.20 19.94
N PRO A 398 -4.08 -13.27 19.83
CA PRO A 398 -4.34 -11.85 19.69
C PRO A 398 -5.04 -11.47 18.37
N ASN A 399 -4.85 -12.26 17.32
CA ASN A 399 -5.46 -12.04 16.01
C ASN A 399 -6.77 -12.83 15.79
N ALA A 400 -7.24 -13.59 16.81
CA ALA A 400 -8.41 -14.46 16.65
C ALA A 400 -9.71 -13.68 16.47
N ASN A 401 -9.88 -12.58 17.20
CA ASN A 401 -11.11 -11.79 17.23
C ASN A 401 -10.85 -10.27 17.21
N GLU A 402 -9.88 -9.85 16.44
CA GLU A 402 -9.52 -8.44 16.30
C GLU A 402 -9.65 -8.02 14.83
N PRO A 403 -10.76 -7.37 14.45
CA PRO A 403 -11.00 -6.96 13.04
C PRO A 403 -9.87 -6.11 12.47
N ARG A 404 -9.30 -5.20 13.27
CA ARG A 404 -8.24 -4.30 12.86
C ARG A 404 -6.96 -5.05 12.45
N ASN A 405 -6.68 -6.19 13.07
CA ASN A 405 -5.47 -6.98 12.81
C ASN A 405 -5.58 -7.87 11.54
N MET A 406 -6.76 -7.96 10.92
CA MET A 406 -6.94 -8.60 9.62
C MET A 406 -6.49 -7.73 8.45
N LEU A 407 -6.17 -6.45 8.71
CA LEU A 407 -5.93 -5.41 7.72
C LEU A 407 -4.47 -4.98 7.72
N GLY A 408 -3.86 -4.93 6.52
CA GLY A 408 -2.51 -4.45 6.30
C GLY A 408 -2.40 -2.92 6.22
N ASP A 409 -1.18 -2.41 6.12
CA ASP A 409 -0.91 -0.99 5.88
C ASP A 409 -1.49 -0.53 4.53
N TYR A 410 -1.69 0.78 4.40
CA TYR A 410 -2.44 1.40 3.28
C TYR A 410 -3.91 0.96 3.18
N HIS A 411 -4.47 0.32 4.22
CA HIS A 411 -5.90 0.38 4.49
C HIS A 411 -6.21 1.62 5.34
N TYR A 412 -7.38 2.24 5.14
CA TYR A 412 -7.73 3.53 5.76
C TYR A 412 -7.53 3.56 7.29
N ASP A 413 -8.10 2.58 8.00
CA ASP A 413 -8.03 2.53 9.46
C ASP A 413 -6.65 2.11 9.96
N ALA A 414 -5.93 1.24 9.20
CA ALA A 414 -4.59 0.79 9.52
C ALA A 414 -3.56 1.91 9.35
N HIS A 415 -3.57 2.55 8.20
CA HIS A 415 -2.63 3.61 7.86
C HIS A 415 -2.78 4.85 8.75
N LEU A 416 -4.01 5.17 9.14
CA LEU A 416 -4.28 6.30 10.05
C LEU A 416 -4.19 5.95 11.54
N ALA A 417 -3.66 4.77 11.88
CA ALA A 417 -3.46 4.30 13.25
C ALA A 417 -4.74 4.33 14.12
N LYS A 418 -5.89 3.99 13.53
CA LYS A 418 -7.16 3.86 14.24
C LYS A 418 -7.29 2.48 14.87
N ASP A 419 -7.92 2.41 16.04
CA ASP A 419 -8.23 1.14 16.71
C ASP A 419 -9.56 0.51 16.26
N THR A 420 -10.42 1.30 15.61
CA THR A 420 -11.71 0.85 15.08
C THR A 420 -11.65 0.73 13.56
N VAL A 421 -12.45 -0.16 12.99
CA VAL A 421 -12.56 -0.33 11.54
C VAL A 421 -13.84 0.32 11.01
N SER A 422 -13.73 0.93 9.83
CA SER A 422 -14.83 1.64 9.14
C SER A 422 -15.64 0.73 8.22
N VAL A 423 -15.18 -0.49 7.99
CA VAL A 423 -15.80 -1.52 7.14
C VAL A 423 -16.08 -2.76 7.97
N LYS A 424 -17.06 -3.57 7.58
CA LYS A 424 -17.32 -4.85 8.26
C LYS A 424 -16.22 -5.86 7.90
N VAL A 425 -15.44 -6.28 8.89
CA VAL A 425 -14.39 -7.31 8.77
C VAL A 425 -14.82 -8.57 9.49
N ILE A 426 -14.74 -9.71 8.82
CA ILE A 426 -15.02 -11.03 9.41
C ILE A 426 -13.73 -11.54 10.05
N THR A 427 -13.71 -11.67 11.37
CA THR A 427 -12.57 -12.21 12.13
C THR A 427 -12.47 -13.73 11.97
N VAL A 428 -11.32 -14.32 12.31
CA VAL A 428 -11.15 -15.78 12.29
C VAL A 428 -12.16 -16.47 13.21
N LEU A 429 -12.37 -15.93 14.41
CA LEU A 429 -13.38 -16.44 15.35
C LEU A 429 -14.79 -16.42 14.76
N GLU A 430 -15.17 -15.32 14.10
CA GLU A 430 -16.47 -15.15 13.47
C GLU A 430 -16.63 -16.13 12.29
N GLY A 431 -15.63 -16.25 11.42
CA GLY A 431 -15.63 -17.19 10.30
C GLY A 431 -15.80 -18.65 10.75
N ILE A 432 -15.11 -19.06 11.82
CA ILE A 432 -15.25 -20.39 12.41
C ILE A 432 -16.68 -20.59 12.95
N LYS A 433 -17.22 -19.64 13.72
CA LYS A 433 -18.60 -19.71 14.25
C LYS A 433 -19.65 -19.83 13.14
N ASN A 434 -19.45 -19.14 12.03
CA ASN A 434 -20.36 -19.19 10.87
C ASN A 434 -20.33 -20.55 10.15
N LYS A 435 -19.29 -21.35 10.34
CA LYS A 435 -19.01 -22.56 9.57
C LYS A 435 -19.36 -23.86 10.29
N VAL A 436 -19.25 -23.91 11.62
CA VAL A 436 -19.44 -25.11 12.42
C VAL A 436 -20.93 -25.43 12.67
N SER A 437 -21.21 -26.66 13.09
CA SER A 437 -22.57 -27.06 13.47
C SER A 437 -23.05 -26.26 14.69
N LYS A 438 -24.39 -26.17 14.86
CA LYS A 438 -24.99 -25.46 16.00
C LYS A 438 -24.66 -26.10 17.36
N ASP A 439 -24.30 -27.37 17.36
CA ASP A 439 -23.97 -28.15 18.57
C ASP A 439 -22.48 -28.04 18.93
N THR A 440 -21.63 -27.49 18.05
CA THR A 440 -20.22 -27.30 18.28
C THR A 440 -19.98 -26.05 19.16
N LYS A 441 -19.35 -26.25 20.31
CA LYS A 441 -18.94 -25.13 21.16
C LYS A 441 -17.68 -24.47 20.60
N VAL A 442 -17.73 -23.17 20.33
CA VAL A 442 -16.56 -22.37 19.97
C VAL A 442 -16.16 -21.52 21.19
N LEU A 443 -15.05 -21.90 21.81
CA LEU A 443 -14.48 -21.25 22.98
C LEU A 443 -13.42 -20.24 22.51
N TYR A 444 -13.31 -19.10 23.18
CA TYR A 444 -12.35 -18.07 22.81
C TYR A 444 -11.61 -17.51 24.02
N ALA A 445 -10.31 -17.33 23.88
CA ALA A 445 -9.48 -16.51 24.77
C ALA A 445 -8.38 -15.81 23.97
N LYS A 446 -8.11 -14.56 24.29
CA LYS A 446 -7.04 -13.80 23.64
C LYS A 446 -5.64 -14.37 23.97
N GLY A 447 -5.43 -14.81 25.20
CA GLY A 447 -4.20 -15.40 25.70
C GLY A 447 -3.06 -14.40 25.93
N CYS A 448 -2.74 -13.58 24.95
CA CYS A 448 -1.74 -12.50 25.05
C CYS A 448 -2.05 -11.38 24.06
N ASP A 449 -1.33 -10.26 24.19
CA ASP A 449 -1.28 -9.22 23.16
C ASP A 449 -0.22 -9.50 22.09
N ILE A 450 -0.25 -8.72 20.98
CA ILE A 450 0.67 -8.92 19.84
C ILE A 450 2.13 -8.80 20.28
N ASP A 451 2.51 -7.68 20.89
CA ASP A 451 3.89 -7.40 21.31
C ASP A 451 3.91 -7.00 22.79
N SER A 452 3.63 -7.96 23.66
CA SER A 452 3.59 -7.77 25.11
C SER A 452 4.33 -8.89 25.83
N GLN A 453 4.85 -8.59 27.00
CA GLN A 453 5.44 -9.58 27.91
C GLN A 453 4.43 -10.07 28.97
N ASP A 454 3.18 -9.61 28.91
CA ASP A 454 2.11 -10.04 29.81
C ASP A 454 1.62 -11.45 29.50
N ARG A 455 1.61 -12.31 30.52
CA ARG A 455 1.15 -13.71 30.47
C ARG A 455 -0.15 -13.96 31.23
N SER A 456 -0.80 -12.90 31.73
CA SER A 456 -2.00 -13.01 32.57
C SER A 456 -3.14 -13.75 31.88
N GLY A 457 -3.23 -13.71 30.55
CA GLY A 457 -4.24 -14.43 29.77
C GLY A 457 -3.94 -15.91 29.52
N PHE A 458 -2.75 -16.43 29.86
CA PHE A 458 -2.37 -17.83 29.59
C PHE A 458 -3.25 -18.85 30.32
N GLU A 459 -3.58 -18.57 31.58
CA GLU A 459 -4.38 -19.48 32.42
C GLU A 459 -5.77 -19.73 31.80
N GLU A 460 -6.45 -18.68 31.32
CA GLU A 460 -7.74 -18.79 30.67
C GLU A 460 -7.61 -19.56 29.33
N ALA A 461 -6.61 -19.21 28.50
CA ALA A 461 -6.35 -19.90 27.24
C ALA A 461 -6.10 -21.41 27.44
N ILE A 462 -5.29 -21.78 28.44
CA ILE A 462 -5.01 -23.17 28.80
C ILE A 462 -6.30 -23.87 29.28
N LYS A 463 -7.07 -23.22 30.15
CA LYS A 463 -8.32 -23.77 30.70
C LYS A 463 -9.29 -24.16 29.59
N ILE A 464 -9.65 -23.22 28.68
CA ILE A 464 -10.61 -23.51 27.62
C ILE A 464 -10.06 -24.52 26.59
N SER A 465 -8.75 -24.54 26.35
CA SER A 465 -8.10 -25.49 25.45
C SER A 465 -8.19 -26.95 25.95
N ARG A 466 -8.23 -27.17 27.27
CA ARG A 466 -8.45 -28.50 27.85
C ARG A 466 -9.84 -29.04 27.55
N GLU A 467 -10.85 -28.16 27.43
CA GLU A 467 -12.25 -28.51 27.14
C GLU A 467 -12.51 -28.78 25.65
N ALA A 468 -11.53 -28.39 24.78
CA ALA A 468 -11.68 -28.49 23.32
C ALA A 468 -11.14 -29.81 22.75
N ASP A 469 -11.60 -30.19 21.56
CA ASP A 469 -11.06 -31.30 20.77
C ASP A 469 -9.84 -30.87 19.98
N VAL A 470 -9.73 -29.57 19.60
CA VAL A 470 -8.67 -28.96 18.83
C VAL A 470 -8.46 -27.50 19.25
N VAL A 471 -7.24 -27.03 19.14
CA VAL A 471 -6.87 -25.62 19.38
C VAL A 471 -6.51 -24.97 18.04
N ILE A 472 -7.14 -23.84 17.74
CA ILE A 472 -6.80 -22.96 16.63
C ILE A 472 -6.10 -21.73 17.22
N ALA A 473 -4.77 -21.67 17.05
CA ALA A 473 -3.93 -20.59 17.54
C ALA A 473 -3.75 -19.53 16.44
N VAL A 474 -4.28 -18.34 16.63
CA VAL A 474 -4.26 -17.24 15.64
C VAL A 474 -3.27 -16.18 16.11
N MET A 475 -2.09 -16.20 15.54
CA MET A 475 -0.93 -15.43 15.96
C MET A 475 -0.42 -14.53 14.82
N GLY A 476 0.55 -13.69 15.10
CA GLY A 476 1.22 -12.90 14.08
C GLY A 476 1.50 -11.46 14.47
N GLU A 477 1.22 -10.56 13.56
CA GLU A 477 1.58 -9.13 13.61
C GLU A 477 0.35 -8.23 13.61
N LYS A 478 0.56 -6.94 13.90
CA LYS A 478 -0.38 -5.83 13.69
C LYS A 478 0.28 -4.83 12.79
N SER A 479 -0.36 -4.54 11.66
CA SER A 479 0.17 -3.60 10.66
C SER A 479 -0.26 -2.17 10.92
N GLY A 480 0.54 -1.22 10.44
CA GLY A 480 0.24 0.21 10.39
C GLY A 480 1.50 1.05 10.16
N LEU A 481 1.31 2.33 9.86
CA LEU A 481 2.39 3.29 9.71
C LEU A 481 3.04 3.59 11.06
N ASP A 482 4.37 3.79 11.10
CA ASP A 482 5.07 4.20 12.33
C ASP A 482 4.41 5.47 12.91
N PRO A 483 3.92 5.41 14.17
CA PRO A 483 3.17 6.52 14.77
C PRO A 483 3.98 7.81 14.91
N THR A 484 5.31 7.74 14.89
CA THR A 484 6.18 8.93 14.97
C THR A 484 6.03 9.85 13.76
N TRP A 485 5.61 9.34 12.60
CA TRP A 485 5.28 10.13 11.42
C TRP A 485 4.10 11.08 11.67
N PHE A 486 3.25 10.75 12.64
CA PHE A 486 2.15 11.58 13.10
C PHE A 486 2.47 12.44 14.33
N GLY A 487 3.73 12.45 14.78
CA GLY A 487 4.13 13.12 16.02
C GLY A 487 3.65 12.41 17.28
N LEU A 488 3.17 11.16 17.20
CA LEU A 488 2.80 10.33 18.33
C LEU A 488 4.03 9.59 18.88
N LYS A 489 4.01 9.26 20.16
CA LYS A 489 5.05 8.41 20.76
C LYS A 489 4.83 6.96 20.33
N LYS A 490 5.92 6.24 20.06
CA LYS A 490 5.88 4.84 19.63
C LYS A 490 5.19 3.91 20.65
N GLU A 491 5.26 4.24 21.93
CA GLU A 491 4.64 3.47 23.01
C GLU A 491 3.10 3.57 23.06
N ILE A 492 2.52 4.54 22.33
CA ILE A 492 1.05 4.75 22.31
C ILE A 492 0.39 3.82 21.29
N VAL A 493 1.09 3.51 20.17
CA VAL A 493 0.57 2.63 19.13
C VAL A 493 1.64 1.60 18.80
N GLN A 494 1.39 0.34 19.14
CA GLN A 494 2.31 -0.76 18.89
C GLN A 494 1.95 -1.46 17.58
N HIS A 495 2.66 -1.11 16.49
CA HIS A 495 2.66 -1.85 15.24
C HIS A 495 3.91 -2.73 15.18
N THR A 496 3.81 -3.87 14.50
CA THR A 496 4.92 -4.80 14.31
C THR A 496 5.23 -5.06 12.83
N SER A 497 4.41 -4.50 11.91
CA SER A 497 4.58 -4.51 10.47
C SER A 497 4.07 -3.18 9.89
N GLY A 498 4.43 -2.85 8.65
CA GLY A 498 4.04 -1.63 7.94
C GLY A 498 5.18 -0.64 7.74
N GLU A 499 4.88 0.52 7.17
CA GLU A 499 5.87 1.52 6.80
C GLU A 499 6.59 2.10 8.03
N GLY A 500 7.93 2.02 8.03
CA GLY A 500 8.77 2.47 9.14
C GLY A 500 8.83 1.49 10.32
N VAL A 501 8.12 0.37 10.26
CA VAL A 501 8.05 -0.63 11.33
C VAL A 501 8.97 -1.81 10.99
N ASP A 502 10.27 -1.56 10.98
CA ASP A 502 11.31 -2.56 10.70
C ASP A 502 11.62 -3.39 11.94
N ARG A 503 12.04 -4.66 11.74
CA ARG A 503 12.32 -5.59 12.83
C ARG A 503 13.65 -6.29 12.67
N ALA A 504 14.47 -6.27 13.72
CA ALA A 504 15.73 -7.04 13.79
C ALA A 504 15.49 -8.52 14.07
N ASN A 505 14.35 -8.89 14.67
CA ASN A 505 13.94 -10.27 14.95
C ASN A 505 12.74 -10.64 14.08
N LEU A 506 12.79 -11.81 13.44
CA LEU A 506 11.74 -12.32 12.57
C LEU A 506 10.84 -13.40 13.23
N GLY A 507 11.00 -13.69 14.52
CA GLY A 507 10.07 -14.54 15.27
C GLY A 507 8.73 -13.85 15.56
N LEU A 508 7.77 -14.58 16.09
CA LEU A 508 6.52 -13.99 16.58
C LEU A 508 6.82 -12.94 17.66
N PRO A 509 6.15 -11.77 17.63
CA PRO A 509 6.35 -10.74 18.64
C PRO A 509 5.87 -11.16 20.04
N GLY A 510 6.38 -10.49 21.07
CA GLY A 510 5.95 -10.68 22.46
C GLY A 510 6.11 -12.11 22.96
N VAL A 511 5.11 -12.61 23.67
CA VAL A 511 5.09 -13.96 24.29
C VAL A 511 4.26 -14.98 23.51
N GLN A 512 3.94 -14.73 22.27
CA GLN A 512 3.10 -15.61 21.44
C GLN A 512 3.70 -17.03 21.28
N GLU A 513 5.03 -17.14 21.08
CA GLU A 513 5.72 -18.45 20.99
C GLU A 513 5.63 -19.22 22.32
N GLU A 514 5.70 -18.54 23.44
CA GLU A 514 5.58 -19.15 24.76
C GLU A 514 4.15 -19.69 24.97
N LEU A 515 3.13 -18.92 24.58
CA LEU A 515 1.74 -19.37 24.66
C LEU A 515 1.52 -20.65 23.84
N ILE A 516 2.04 -20.75 22.63
CA ILE A 516 1.95 -21.97 21.79
C ILE A 516 2.58 -23.17 22.51
N LYS A 517 3.75 -22.98 23.14
CA LYS A 517 4.45 -24.05 23.89
C LYS A 517 3.67 -24.50 25.12
N GLU A 518 3.01 -23.57 25.82
CA GLU A 518 2.15 -23.91 26.97
C GLU A 518 0.87 -24.66 26.50
N LEU A 519 0.25 -24.24 25.40
CA LEU A 519 -0.90 -24.93 24.80
C LEU A 519 -0.54 -26.35 24.35
N HIS A 520 0.66 -26.57 23.81
CA HIS A 520 1.13 -27.89 23.38
C HIS A 520 1.17 -28.91 24.53
N LYS A 521 1.49 -28.48 25.75
CA LYS A 521 1.53 -29.36 26.94
C LYS A 521 0.17 -30.00 27.28
N ILE A 522 -0.93 -29.47 26.74
CA ILE A 522 -2.29 -30.00 26.93
C ILE A 522 -2.48 -31.30 26.14
N GLY A 523 -1.68 -31.54 25.08
CA GLY A 523 -1.74 -32.74 24.25
C GLY A 523 -2.89 -32.73 23.23
N LYS A 524 -3.51 -31.60 22.95
CA LYS A 524 -4.52 -31.45 21.88
C LYS A 524 -3.85 -31.04 20.57
N PRO A 525 -4.41 -31.42 19.40
CA PRO A 525 -3.90 -30.91 18.12
C PRO A 525 -3.96 -29.37 18.08
N ILE A 526 -2.90 -28.74 17.55
CA ILE A 526 -2.82 -27.29 17.39
C ILE A 526 -2.70 -26.95 15.91
N ILE A 527 -3.59 -26.10 15.41
CA ILE A 527 -3.53 -25.47 14.10
C ILE A 527 -3.08 -24.03 14.31
N LEU A 528 -1.92 -23.68 13.77
CA LEU A 528 -1.40 -22.32 13.81
C LEU A 528 -1.85 -21.54 12.56
N ILE A 529 -2.48 -20.40 12.76
CA ILE A 529 -2.82 -19.43 11.72
C ILE A 529 -1.95 -18.20 11.92
N LEU A 530 -1.22 -17.83 10.89
CA LEU A 530 -0.36 -16.66 10.87
C LEU A 530 -1.07 -15.51 10.13
N ILE A 531 -1.23 -14.38 10.83
CA ILE A 531 -1.72 -13.10 10.28
C ILE A 531 -0.56 -12.11 10.39
N ASN A 532 0.14 -11.83 9.30
CA ASN A 532 1.38 -11.05 9.31
C ASN A 532 1.71 -10.44 7.95
N GLY A 533 2.64 -9.47 7.95
CA GLY A 533 3.02 -8.74 6.75
C GLY A 533 4.38 -9.12 6.16
N ARG A 534 5.15 -9.95 6.84
CA ARG A 534 6.50 -10.38 6.44
C ARG A 534 6.70 -11.87 6.67
N PRO A 535 7.64 -12.55 5.98
CA PRO A 535 7.95 -13.95 6.28
C PRO A 535 8.55 -14.08 7.69
N LEU A 536 7.79 -14.70 8.61
CA LEU A 536 8.22 -14.91 9.98
C LEU A 536 9.02 -16.22 10.14
N SER A 537 10.08 -16.17 10.95
CA SER A 537 10.86 -17.35 11.34
C SER A 537 10.09 -18.15 12.39
N ILE A 538 9.48 -19.26 12.00
CA ILE A 538 8.65 -20.11 12.88
C ILE A 538 9.35 -21.42 13.29
N THR A 539 10.64 -21.56 13.03
CA THR A 539 11.42 -22.78 13.32
C THR A 539 11.25 -23.24 14.77
N ASN A 540 11.21 -22.29 15.71
CA ASN A 540 11.12 -22.58 17.15
C ASN A 540 9.77 -23.13 17.59
N ILE A 541 8.72 -23.00 16.79
CA ILE A 541 7.36 -23.40 17.13
C ILE A 541 6.80 -24.53 16.24
N LEU A 542 7.44 -24.80 15.10
CA LEU A 542 7.02 -25.89 14.20
C LEU A 542 6.85 -27.25 14.87
N PRO A 543 7.70 -27.68 15.84
CA PRO A 543 7.53 -28.95 16.53
C PRO A 543 6.29 -29.03 17.44
N TYR A 544 5.72 -27.89 17.79
CA TYR A 544 4.61 -27.79 18.76
C TYR A 544 3.23 -27.68 18.10
N VAL A 545 3.16 -27.63 16.76
CA VAL A 545 1.91 -27.46 16.02
C VAL A 545 1.74 -28.55 14.97
N ASN A 546 0.48 -28.95 14.71
CA ASN A 546 0.14 -30.02 13.77
C ASN A 546 -0.14 -29.51 12.35
N ALA A 547 -0.64 -28.27 12.22
CA ALA A 547 -0.77 -27.61 10.95
C ALA A 547 -0.39 -26.13 11.05
N VAL A 548 0.07 -25.54 9.94
CA VAL A 548 0.41 -24.13 9.83
C VAL A 548 -0.20 -23.56 8.56
N ILE A 549 -0.98 -22.51 8.71
CA ILE A 549 -1.61 -21.74 7.64
C ILE A 549 -1.02 -20.33 7.66
N GLU A 550 -0.48 -19.89 6.53
CA GLU A 550 -0.06 -18.49 6.30
C GLU A 550 -1.21 -17.78 5.57
N ALA A 551 -1.79 -16.79 6.22
CA ALA A 551 -2.91 -16.02 5.67
C ALA A 551 -2.52 -14.58 5.31
N TRP A 552 -1.33 -14.15 5.66
CA TRP A 552 -0.89 -12.75 5.53
C TRP A 552 -1.88 -11.81 6.23
N PHE A 553 -2.08 -10.57 5.72
CA PHE A 553 -3.22 -9.73 6.07
C PHE A 553 -4.34 -9.99 5.05
N PRO A 554 -5.35 -10.79 5.39
CA PRO A 554 -6.27 -11.38 4.41
C PRO A 554 -7.45 -10.48 4.03
N GLY A 555 -7.53 -9.26 4.59
CA GLY A 555 -8.60 -8.32 4.30
C GLY A 555 -9.94 -8.63 4.98
N GLU A 556 -11.00 -7.96 4.52
CA GLU A 556 -12.31 -7.94 5.20
C GLU A 556 -13.03 -9.29 5.26
N GLU A 557 -12.79 -10.20 4.31
CA GLU A 557 -13.39 -11.53 4.26
C GLU A 557 -12.44 -12.65 4.71
N GLY A 558 -11.30 -12.29 5.28
CA GLY A 558 -10.25 -13.23 5.68
C GLY A 558 -10.72 -14.33 6.63
N GLY A 559 -11.58 -14.02 7.60
CA GLY A 559 -12.09 -15.01 8.53
C GLY A 559 -12.94 -16.08 7.85
N ASN A 560 -13.79 -15.72 6.89
CA ASN A 560 -14.56 -16.67 6.09
C ASN A 560 -13.64 -17.54 5.23
N ALA A 561 -12.65 -16.94 4.56
CA ALA A 561 -11.69 -17.67 3.73
C ALA A 561 -10.88 -18.69 4.54
N ILE A 562 -10.37 -18.30 5.70
CA ILE A 562 -9.63 -19.18 6.62
C ILE A 562 -10.50 -20.34 7.09
N ALA A 563 -11.76 -20.07 7.46
CA ALA A 563 -12.69 -21.11 7.88
C ALA A 563 -13.01 -22.10 6.74
N ASP A 564 -13.17 -21.62 5.50
CA ASP A 564 -13.39 -22.50 4.34
C ASP A 564 -12.21 -23.46 4.11
N ILE A 565 -10.99 -23.02 4.31
CA ILE A 565 -9.78 -23.86 4.22
C ILE A 565 -9.73 -24.87 5.38
N ILE A 566 -9.96 -24.42 6.62
CA ILE A 566 -9.87 -25.28 7.82
C ILE A 566 -10.87 -26.44 7.73
N PHE A 567 -12.08 -26.18 7.25
CA PHE A 567 -13.15 -27.20 7.17
C PHE A 567 -13.24 -27.90 5.81
N GLY A 568 -12.30 -27.63 4.88
CA GLY A 568 -12.20 -28.33 3.60
C GLY A 568 -13.26 -27.96 2.56
N ASP A 569 -13.94 -26.83 2.72
CA ASP A 569 -14.86 -26.31 1.68
C ASP A 569 -14.08 -25.79 0.46
N VAL A 570 -12.85 -25.32 0.70
CA VAL A 570 -11.90 -24.87 -0.32
C VAL A 570 -10.54 -25.54 -0.08
N ASN A 571 -9.93 -26.04 -1.15
CA ASN A 571 -8.57 -26.56 -1.09
C ASN A 571 -7.57 -25.40 -1.10
N PRO A 572 -6.59 -25.33 -0.17
CA PRO A 572 -5.60 -24.25 -0.15
C PRO A 572 -4.75 -24.26 -1.42
N SER A 573 -4.83 -23.19 -2.19
CA SER A 573 -4.12 -23.05 -3.48
C SER A 573 -2.98 -22.06 -3.45
N GLY A 574 -2.88 -21.20 -2.44
CA GLY A 574 -1.84 -20.21 -2.30
C GLY A 574 -0.43 -20.79 -2.33
N ARG A 575 0.53 -20.00 -2.83
CA ARG A 575 1.96 -20.33 -2.92
C ARG A 575 2.77 -19.17 -2.37
N LEU A 576 3.85 -19.46 -1.65
CA LEU A 576 4.72 -18.44 -1.08
C LEU A 576 5.30 -17.52 -2.18
N PRO A 577 5.15 -16.21 -2.08
CA PRO A 577 5.79 -15.25 -2.96
C PRO A 577 7.18 -14.83 -2.45
N VAL A 578 7.54 -15.26 -1.24
CA VAL A 578 8.80 -14.96 -0.54
C VAL A 578 9.32 -16.19 0.18
N SER A 579 10.64 -16.28 0.32
CA SER A 579 11.29 -17.32 1.13
C SER A 579 11.15 -17.03 2.62
N ILE A 580 10.87 -18.05 3.42
CA ILE A 580 10.80 -17.94 4.89
C ILE A 580 12.14 -18.32 5.49
N PRO A 581 12.84 -17.42 6.21
CA PRO A 581 14.12 -17.73 6.85
C PRO A 581 13.93 -18.62 8.09
N LYS A 582 14.85 -19.55 8.32
CA LYS A 582 14.91 -20.29 9.60
C LYS A 582 15.28 -19.38 10.76
N THR A 583 16.14 -18.41 10.51
CA THR A 583 16.58 -17.39 11.47
C THR A 583 16.91 -16.10 10.71
N VAL A 584 16.91 -14.97 11.40
CA VAL A 584 17.34 -13.68 10.84
C VAL A 584 18.77 -13.71 10.31
N GLY A 585 19.63 -14.55 10.86
CA GLY A 585 21.03 -14.71 10.40
C GLY A 585 21.19 -15.33 9.01
N GLN A 586 20.10 -15.85 8.39
CA GLN A 586 20.14 -16.35 7.01
C GLN A 586 19.89 -15.27 5.95
N VAL A 587 19.39 -14.10 6.35
CA VAL A 587 19.06 -13.01 5.42
C VAL A 587 20.33 -12.46 4.77
N PRO A 588 20.33 -12.26 3.43
CA PRO A 588 19.26 -12.46 2.44
C PRO A 588 19.15 -13.91 1.94
N ILE A 589 17.91 -14.42 1.71
CA ILE A 589 17.66 -15.82 1.33
C ILE A 589 16.76 -16.00 0.10
N TYR A 590 16.43 -14.94 -0.62
CA TYR A 590 15.56 -15.04 -1.78
C TYR A 590 16.03 -16.12 -2.77
N TYR A 591 15.09 -16.89 -3.33
CA TYR A 591 15.42 -18.11 -4.09
C TYR A 591 16.16 -17.83 -5.40
N SER A 592 15.94 -16.66 -6.03
CA SER A 592 16.56 -16.26 -7.28
C SER A 592 18.03 -15.82 -7.17
N ARG A 593 18.72 -16.27 -6.10
CA ARG A 593 20.17 -16.03 -5.91
C ARG A 593 21.01 -16.73 -6.97
N LYS A 594 22.17 -16.14 -7.24
CA LYS A 594 23.12 -16.72 -8.22
C LYS A 594 23.65 -18.08 -7.76
N PRO A 595 23.87 -19.05 -8.69
CA PRO A 595 24.30 -20.41 -8.34
C PRO A 595 25.63 -20.48 -7.60
N SER A 596 26.47 -19.45 -7.72
CA SER A 596 27.79 -19.37 -7.07
C SER A 596 27.74 -19.41 -5.53
N SER A 597 26.55 -19.26 -4.93
CA SER A 597 26.38 -19.34 -3.47
C SER A 597 26.35 -20.78 -2.93
N PHE A 598 26.22 -21.79 -3.77
CA PHE A 598 26.08 -23.22 -3.43
C PHE A 598 25.00 -23.52 -2.33
N ARG A 599 23.93 -22.72 -2.24
CA ARG A 599 22.90 -22.87 -1.20
C ARG A 599 21.50 -22.74 -1.81
#